data_2311bf114b801247afcced2aa4f76878
#
_entry.id   2311bf114b801247afcced2aa4f76878
#
_cell.length_a   1.000
_cell.length_b   1.000
_cell.length_c   1.000
_cell.angle_alpha   90.00
_cell.angle_beta   90.00
_cell.angle_gamma   90.00
#
_symmetry.space_group_name_H-M   'P 1'
#
loop_
_entity.id
_entity.type
_entity.pdbx_description
1 polymer ?
#
loop_
_entity_poly.entity_id
_entity_poly.type
_entity_poly.pdbx_seq_one_letter_code
_entity_poly.pdbx_strand_id
1 'polypeptide(L)'
;LYFLGVLFILAFVFISISLLCVHRRSLIERKNMKMLEDVHKRLTLSTDGGRISLWNMQGDIIEFDDNYTRLTGLQQRQFTKAAFSNYVHPDDLQLLNSLYEMLYRTTGTQVQRIRLCSCLEKKDYQWYEFRCHSLNDAKGKMVLAGIMQNIQELVDREQQLILAKQMAEKAELKQSFLNNISHEIRTPLNAIVGFTNLLIGETGNEIGPEEKADML
;
A
#
# COMPACT_ATOMS: atom_id res chain seq x y z
N LEU A 1 -5.93 -79.68 17.94
CA LEU A 1 -7.10 -78.76 17.93
C LEU A 1 -6.79 -77.43 18.68
N TYR A 2 -6.25 -77.45 19.86
CA TYR A 2 -5.94 -76.23 20.67
C TYR A 2 -5.00 -75.26 19.95
N PHE A 3 -3.95 -75.75 19.27
CA PHE A 3 -3.00 -74.92 18.56
C PHE A 3 -3.62 -74.13 17.40
N LEU A 4 -4.53 -74.75 16.68
CA LEU A 4 -5.28 -74.08 15.60
C LEU A 4 -6.19 -72.95 16.12
N GLY A 5 -6.85 -73.16 17.25
CA GLY A 5 -7.71 -72.18 17.90
C GLY A 5 -6.92 -70.94 18.38
N VAL A 6 -5.73 -71.13 18.95
CA VAL A 6 -4.86 -70.03 19.35
C VAL A 6 -4.38 -69.19 18.13
N LEU A 7 -4.05 -69.87 17.02
CA LEU A 7 -3.62 -69.20 15.80
C LEU A 7 -4.74 -68.33 15.22
N PHE A 8 -5.98 -68.80 15.21
CA PHE A 8 -7.17 -68.06 14.77
C PHE A 8 -7.43 -66.81 15.63
N ILE A 9 -7.27 -66.93 16.97
CA ILE A 9 -7.46 -65.79 17.87
C ILE A 9 -6.39 -64.73 17.62
N LEU A 10 -5.11 -65.11 17.46
CA LEU A 10 -4.02 -64.22 17.18
C LEU A 10 -4.21 -63.51 15.84
N ALA A 11 -4.64 -64.22 14.78
CA ALA A 11 -4.93 -63.66 13.48
C ALA A 11 -6.10 -62.66 13.56
N PHE A 12 -7.15 -62.97 14.28
CA PHE A 12 -8.31 -62.08 14.50
C PHE A 12 -7.90 -60.78 15.22
N VAL A 13 -7.10 -60.89 16.31
CA VAL A 13 -6.58 -59.73 17.05
C VAL A 13 -5.70 -58.86 16.14
N PHE A 14 -4.82 -59.47 15.36
CA PHE A 14 -3.95 -58.75 14.42
C PHE A 14 -4.76 -57.99 13.36
N ILE A 15 -5.76 -58.62 12.76
CA ILE A 15 -6.65 -57.99 11.77
C ILE A 15 -7.42 -56.83 12.44
N SER A 16 -7.95 -57.02 13.63
CA SER A 16 -8.69 -55.98 14.36
C SER A 16 -7.83 -54.78 14.67
N ILE A 17 -6.59 -54.98 15.11
CA ILE A 17 -5.61 -53.90 15.37
C ILE A 17 -5.26 -53.18 14.05
N SER A 18 -5.02 -53.92 12.99
CA SER A 18 -4.70 -53.33 11.67
C SER A 18 -5.86 -52.49 11.13
N LEU A 19 -7.10 -52.94 11.27
CA LEU A 19 -8.30 -52.19 10.89
C LEU A 19 -8.45 -50.90 11.73
N LEU A 20 -8.22 -51.00 13.04
CA LEU A 20 -8.22 -49.80 13.91
C LEU A 20 -7.13 -48.79 13.54
N CYS A 21 -5.93 -49.25 13.21
CA CYS A 21 -4.84 -48.38 12.75
C CYS A 21 -5.18 -47.67 11.43
N VAL A 22 -5.70 -48.39 10.45
CA VAL A 22 -6.13 -47.83 9.17
C VAL A 22 -7.26 -46.83 9.37
N HIS A 23 -8.24 -47.16 10.20
CA HIS A 23 -9.37 -46.27 10.50
C HIS A 23 -8.88 -44.96 11.21
N ARG A 24 -8.01 -45.10 12.21
CA ARG A 24 -7.40 -43.92 12.87
C ARG A 24 -6.63 -43.06 11.89
N ARG A 25 -5.83 -43.65 11.01
CA ARG A 25 -5.07 -42.93 10.00
C ARG A 25 -5.98 -42.14 9.04
N SER A 26 -7.07 -42.78 8.57
CA SER A 26 -8.03 -42.12 7.68
C SER A 26 -8.78 -40.97 8.36
N LEU A 27 -9.07 -41.08 9.68
CA LEU A 27 -9.69 -40.00 10.46
C LEU A 27 -8.73 -38.80 10.62
N ILE A 28 -7.45 -39.04 10.86
CA ILE A 28 -6.42 -37.99 10.98
C ILE A 28 -6.24 -37.28 9.62
N GLU A 29 -6.15 -38.05 8.53
CA GLU A 29 -6.03 -37.50 7.18
C GLU A 29 -7.25 -36.64 6.81
N ARG A 30 -8.46 -37.09 7.11
CA ARG A 30 -9.71 -36.32 6.89
C ARG A 30 -9.73 -35.04 7.73
N LYS A 31 -9.26 -35.08 8.98
CA LYS A 31 -9.19 -33.91 9.85
C LYS A 31 -8.19 -32.89 9.33
N ASN A 32 -7.02 -33.37 8.89
CA ASN A 32 -5.98 -32.52 8.31
C ASN A 32 -6.43 -31.88 6.98
N MET A 33 -7.13 -32.65 6.13
CA MET A 33 -7.69 -32.11 4.88
C MET A 33 -8.75 -31.03 5.14
N LYS A 34 -9.67 -31.25 6.10
CA LYS A 34 -10.65 -30.21 6.48
C LYS A 34 -9.99 -28.97 7.05
N MET A 35 -8.97 -29.14 7.88
CA MET A 35 -8.22 -28.01 8.43
C MET A 35 -7.50 -27.22 7.33
N LEU A 36 -6.90 -27.92 6.37
CA LEU A 36 -6.23 -27.29 5.22
C LEU A 36 -7.24 -26.54 4.35
N GLU A 37 -8.40 -27.14 4.10
CA GLU A 37 -9.49 -26.52 3.34
C GLU A 37 -10.04 -25.27 4.04
N ASP A 38 -10.20 -25.30 5.37
CA ASP A 38 -10.66 -24.16 6.16
C ASP A 38 -9.63 -23.01 6.17
N VAL A 39 -8.34 -23.34 6.31
CA VAL A 39 -7.25 -22.36 6.20
C VAL A 39 -7.20 -21.77 4.80
N HIS A 40 -7.29 -22.60 3.77
CA HIS A 40 -7.33 -22.15 2.38
C HIS A 40 -8.51 -21.21 2.13
N LYS A 41 -9.70 -21.59 2.60
CA LYS A 41 -10.91 -20.75 2.47
C LYS A 41 -10.79 -19.42 3.20
N ARG A 42 -10.20 -19.39 4.40
CA ARG A 42 -9.94 -18.15 5.13
C ARG A 42 -8.92 -17.26 4.41
N LEU A 43 -7.86 -17.83 3.87
CA LEU A 43 -6.87 -17.10 3.07
C LEU A 43 -7.54 -16.51 1.81
N THR A 44 -8.35 -17.29 1.09
CA THR A 44 -9.07 -16.83 -0.10
C THR A 44 -10.04 -15.69 0.24
N LEU A 45 -10.81 -15.81 1.33
CA LEU A 45 -11.71 -14.74 1.76
C LEU A 45 -10.95 -13.46 2.17
N SER A 46 -9.76 -13.61 2.74
CA SER A 46 -8.91 -12.46 3.11
C SER A 46 -8.32 -11.77 1.87
N THR A 47 -8.07 -12.51 0.80
CA THR A 47 -7.51 -11.98 -0.45
C THR A 47 -8.58 -11.44 -1.39
N ASP A 48 -9.78 -12.05 -1.45
CA ASP A 48 -10.89 -11.62 -2.32
C ASP A 48 -11.43 -10.22 -1.96
N GLY A 49 -11.40 -9.85 -0.67
CA GLY A 49 -11.81 -8.51 -0.21
C GLY A 49 -10.75 -7.43 -0.33
N GLY A 50 -9.48 -7.78 -0.61
CA GLY A 50 -8.34 -6.91 -0.39
C GLY A 50 -7.56 -6.45 -1.62
N ARG A 51 -8.00 -6.75 -2.84
CA ARG A 51 -7.20 -6.46 -4.05
C ARG A 51 -5.76 -6.99 -3.92
N ILE A 52 -5.61 -8.23 -3.42
CA ILE A 52 -4.34 -8.89 -3.15
C ILE A 52 -4.23 -10.13 -4.03
N SER A 53 -3.07 -10.36 -4.62
CA SER A 53 -2.69 -11.59 -5.31
C SER A 53 -1.52 -12.25 -4.59
N LEU A 54 -1.58 -13.56 -4.48
CA LEU A 54 -0.45 -14.37 -4.01
C LEU A 54 0.50 -14.66 -5.18
N TRP A 55 1.77 -14.67 -4.90
CA TRP A 55 2.77 -15.04 -5.89
C TRP A 55 3.90 -15.84 -5.26
N ASN A 56 4.52 -16.66 -6.07
CA ASN A 56 5.73 -17.37 -5.71
C ASN A 56 6.75 -17.32 -6.87
N MET A 57 8.00 -17.51 -6.53
CA MET A 57 9.06 -17.60 -7.52
C MET A 57 10.00 -18.75 -7.16
N GLN A 58 10.21 -19.63 -8.12
CA GLN A 58 11.17 -20.73 -8.01
C GLN A 58 12.14 -20.68 -9.21
N GLY A 59 13.41 -20.42 -8.93
CA GLY A 59 14.41 -20.20 -9.98
C GLY A 59 14.10 -18.96 -10.82
N ASP A 60 13.80 -19.16 -12.09
CA ASP A 60 13.49 -18.08 -13.04
C ASP A 60 11.98 -17.90 -13.29
N ILE A 61 11.15 -18.74 -12.69
CA ILE A 61 9.70 -18.73 -12.92
C ILE A 61 9.01 -18.04 -11.78
N ILE A 62 8.17 -17.06 -12.11
CA ILE A 62 7.26 -16.34 -11.23
C ILE A 62 5.85 -16.83 -11.54
N GLU A 63 5.10 -17.21 -10.53
CA GLU A 63 3.73 -17.70 -10.65
C GLU A 63 2.80 -16.91 -9.72
N PHE A 64 1.64 -16.52 -10.24
CA PHE A 64 0.61 -15.78 -9.54
C PHE A 64 -0.66 -16.61 -9.42
N ASP A 65 -1.46 -16.33 -8.39
CA ASP A 65 -2.78 -16.93 -8.19
C ASP A 65 -3.85 -16.35 -9.15
N ASP A 66 -5.07 -16.84 -9.05
CA ASP A 66 -6.20 -16.40 -9.89
C ASP A 66 -6.57 -14.91 -9.69
N ASN A 67 -6.27 -14.35 -8.52
CA ASN A 67 -6.54 -12.95 -8.23
C ASN A 67 -5.66 -12.00 -9.04
N TYR A 68 -4.49 -12.44 -9.51
CA TYR A 68 -3.63 -11.66 -10.39
C TYR A 68 -4.35 -11.17 -11.64
N THR A 69 -5.13 -12.06 -12.28
CA THR A 69 -5.91 -11.70 -13.47
C THR A 69 -6.96 -10.64 -13.16
N ARG A 70 -7.60 -10.71 -11.99
CA ARG A 70 -8.59 -9.70 -11.55
C ARG A 70 -7.94 -8.35 -11.27
N LEU A 71 -6.73 -8.36 -10.70
CA LEU A 71 -6.00 -7.15 -10.32
C LEU A 71 -5.40 -6.43 -11.51
N THR A 72 -4.84 -7.17 -12.47
CA THR A 72 -4.05 -6.61 -13.57
C THR A 72 -4.76 -6.67 -14.92
N GLY A 73 -5.80 -7.50 -15.06
CA GLY A 73 -6.44 -7.79 -16.35
C GLY A 73 -5.65 -8.76 -17.23
N LEU A 74 -4.44 -9.16 -16.83
CA LEU A 74 -3.60 -10.09 -17.58
C LEU A 74 -4.06 -11.53 -17.40
N GLN A 75 -4.23 -12.27 -18.49
CA GLN A 75 -4.62 -13.69 -18.44
C GLN A 75 -3.44 -14.60 -18.11
N GLN A 76 -2.24 -14.20 -18.48
CA GLN A 76 -1.03 -14.93 -18.17
C GLN A 76 -0.68 -14.76 -16.70
N ARG A 77 -0.45 -15.86 -15.99
CA ARG A 77 -0.14 -15.90 -14.55
C ARG A 77 1.24 -16.46 -14.25
N GLN A 78 1.91 -16.99 -15.24
CA GLN A 78 3.26 -17.55 -15.11
C GLN A 78 4.21 -16.83 -16.07
N PHE A 79 5.32 -16.35 -15.54
CA PHE A 79 6.29 -15.54 -16.27
C PHE A 79 7.71 -16.02 -15.96
N THR A 80 8.62 -15.88 -16.92
CA THR A 80 10.05 -15.78 -16.58
C THR A 80 10.37 -14.39 -16.04
N LYS A 81 11.46 -14.24 -15.29
CA LYS A 81 11.90 -12.91 -14.80
C LYS A 81 12.01 -11.90 -15.94
N ALA A 82 12.60 -12.33 -17.06
CA ALA A 82 12.75 -11.47 -18.24
C ALA A 82 11.40 -11.06 -18.85
N ALA A 83 10.45 -12.00 -18.96
CA ALA A 83 9.11 -11.69 -19.47
C ALA A 83 8.35 -10.76 -18.54
N PHE A 84 8.45 -10.96 -17.22
CA PHE A 84 7.81 -10.10 -16.23
C PHE A 84 8.35 -8.67 -16.25
N SER A 85 9.66 -8.50 -16.46
CA SER A 85 10.31 -7.19 -16.56
C SER A 85 9.72 -6.30 -17.66
N ASN A 86 9.13 -6.86 -18.72
CA ASN A 86 8.49 -6.08 -19.77
C ASN A 86 7.22 -5.34 -19.30
N TYR A 87 6.59 -5.80 -18.24
CA TYR A 87 5.41 -5.17 -17.64
C TYR A 87 5.77 -4.13 -16.59
N VAL A 88 7.04 -4.05 -16.18
CA VAL A 88 7.52 -3.12 -15.15
C VAL A 88 7.93 -1.80 -15.79
N HIS A 89 7.66 -0.70 -15.09
CA HIS A 89 8.12 0.62 -15.54
C HIS A 89 9.66 0.66 -15.65
N PRO A 90 10.22 1.26 -16.71
CA PRO A 90 11.68 1.26 -16.92
C PRO A 90 12.50 1.76 -15.72
N ASP A 91 12.05 2.80 -15.04
CA ASP A 91 12.74 3.35 -13.86
C ASP A 91 12.75 2.38 -12.67
N ASP A 92 11.80 1.43 -12.61
CA ASP A 92 11.63 0.51 -11.48
C ASP A 92 12.35 -0.84 -11.72
N LEU A 93 12.96 -1.04 -12.89
CA LEU A 93 13.67 -2.29 -13.23
C LEU A 93 14.84 -2.58 -12.28
N GLN A 94 15.56 -1.54 -11.84
CA GLN A 94 16.64 -1.69 -10.87
C GLN A 94 16.10 -2.15 -9.51
N LEU A 95 14.94 -1.62 -9.10
CA LEU A 95 14.27 -2.02 -7.85
C LEU A 95 13.82 -3.48 -7.91
N LEU A 96 13.26 -3.91 -9.05
CA LEU A 96 12.87 -5.30 -9.27
C LEU A 96 14.08 -6.24 -9.20
N ASN A 97 15.19 -5.89 -9.86
CA ASN A 97 16.41 -6.70 -9.84
C ASN A 97 17.01 -6.77 -8.42
N SER A 98 17.05 -5.66 -7.70
CA SER A 98 17.51 -5.64 -6.31
C SER A 98 16.64 -6.50 -5.41
N LEU A 99 15.31 -6.51 -5.63
CA LEU A 99 14.39 -7.40 -4.93
C LEU A 99 14.78 -8.86 -5.15
N TYR A 100 15.03 -9.28 -6.39
CA TYR A 100 15.44 -10.63 -6.71
C TYR A 100 16.78 -11.01 -6.05
N GLU A 101 17.76 -10.10 -6.02
CA GLU A 101 19.06 -10.35 -5.40
C GLU A 101 19.01 -10.40 -3.87
N MET A 102 18.27 -9.47 -3.25
CA MET A 102 18.12 -9.43 -1.79
C MET A 102 17.46 -10.70 -1.25
N LEU A 103 16.51 -11.25 -1.99
CA LEU A 103 15.77 -12.43 -1.59
C LEU A 103 16.65 -13.68 -1.51
N TYR A 104 17.77 -13.74 -2.25
CA TYR A 104 18.75 -14.81 -2.14
C TYR A 104 19.76 -14.59 -1.01
N ARG A 105 19.84 -13.38 -0.43
CA ARG A 105 20.88 -13.01 0.54
C ARG A 105 20.34 -12.77 1.96
N THR A 106 19.05 -12.46 2.12
CA THR A 106 18.48 -12.04 3.40
C THR A 106 17.30 -12.90 3.82
N THR A 107 17.31 -13.29 5.11
CA THR A 107 16.13 -13.83 5.79
C THR A 107 15.31 -12.66 6.34
N GLY A 108 14.08 -12.50 5.87
CA GLY A 108 13.18 -11.46 6.35
C GLY A 108 12.15 -11.03 5.31
N THR A 109 11.13 -10.30 5.75
CA THR A 109 10.12 -9.75 4.84
C THR A 109 10.69 -8.55 4.12
N GLN A 110 10.59 -8.54 2.79
CA GLN A 110 10.95 -7.43 1.93
C GLN A 110 9.67 -6.78 1.40
N VAL A 111 9.69 -5.45 1.29
CA VAL A 111 8.58 -4.67 0.74
C VAL A 111 9.12 -3.76 -0.36
N GLN A 112 8.52 -3.83 -1.54
CA GLN A 112 8.91 -3.00 -2.67
C GLN A 112 7.68 -2.49 -3.41
N ARG A 113 7.68 -1.20 -3.76
CA ARG A 113 6.64 -0.59 -4.59
C ARG A 113 7.15 -0.46 -6.01
N ILE A 114 6.40 -1.00 -6.97
CA ILE A 114 6.79 -1.11 -8.38
C ILE A 114 5.58 -0.76 -9.24
N ARG A 115 5.81 -0.04 -10.32
CA ARG A 115 4.79 0.28 -11.30
C ARG A 115 4.71 -0.83 -12.36
N LEU A 116 3.51 -1.39 -12.53
CA LEU A 116 3.22 -2.39 -13.56
C LEU A 116 2.19 -1.87 -14.54
N CYS A 117 2.35 -2.22 -15.83
CA CYS A 117 1.32 -2.00 -16.82
C CYS A 117 0.50 -3.27 -17.05
N SER A 118 -0.81 -3.11 -17.24
CA SER A 118 -1.73 -4.18 -17.61
C SER A 118 -1.75 -4.45 -19.13
N CYS A 119 -1.24 -3.50 -19.92
CA CYS A 119 -1.20 -3.58 -21.38
C CYS A 119 0.11 -2.98 -21.88
N LEU A 120 0.91 -3.78 -22.57
CA LEU A 120 2.20 -3.37 -23.12
C LEU A 120 2.07 -2.28 -24.19
N GLU A 121 0.95 -2.25 -24.91
CA GLU A 121 0.71 -1.25 -25.96
C GLU A 121 0.37 0.13 -25.38
N LYS A 122 -0.47 0.18 -24.33
CA LYS A 122 -0.95 1.43 -23.72
C LYS A 122 0.00 2.03 -22.71
N LYS A 123 0.91 1.22 -22.15
CA LYS A 123 1.86 1.63 -21.06
C LYS A 123 1.18 2.40 -19.93
N ASP A 124 -0.05 2.00 -19.59
CA ASP A 124 -0.77 2.54 -18.45
C ASP A 124 -0.27 1.84 -17.19
N TYR A 125 0.54 2.55 -16.40
CA TYR A 125 1.20 2.00 -15.23
C TYR A 125 0.41 2.31 -13.97
N GLN A 126 0.24 1.27 -13.15
CA GLN A 126 -0.36 1.36 -11.82
C GLN A 126 0.63 0.92 -10.75
N TRP A 127 0.50 1.46 -9.56
CA TRP A 127 1.34 1.13 -8.43
C TRP A 127 0.92 -0.16 -7.76
N TYR A 128 1.89 -1.06 -7.56
CA TYR A 128 1.73 -2.30 -6.82
C TYR A 128 2.78 -2.40 -5.73
N GLU A 129 2.38 -2.89 -4.56
CA GLU A 129 3.28 -3.22 -3.47
C GLU A 129 3.49 -4.72 -3.43
N PHE A 130 4.75 -5.13 -3.51
CA PHE A 130 5.19 -6.51 -3.36
C PHE A 130 5.75 -6.70 -1.97
N ARG A 131 5.17 -7.63 -1.21
CA ARG A 131 5.72 -8.10 0.06
C ARG A 131 6.08 -9.55 -0.09
N CYS A 132 7.31 -9.91 0.21
CA CYS A 132 7.80 -11.24 -0.02
C CYS A 132 8.76 -11.72 1.07
N HIS A 133 8.85 -13.01 1.18
CA HIS A 133 9.70 -13.72 2.13
C HIS A 133 10.36 -14.91 1.45
N SER A 134 11.60 -15.20 1.79
CA SER A 134 12.26 -16.38 1.28
C SER A 134 11.96 -17.59 2.18
N LEU A 135 11.58 -18.69 1.56
CA LEU A 135 11.20 -19.95 2.22
C LEU A 135 12.01 -21.08 1.59
N ASN A 136 12.24 -22.14 2.34
CA ASN A 136 12.74 -23.37 1.78
C ASN A 136 11.58 -24.32 1.53
N ASP A 137 11.51 -24.90 0.33
CA ASP A 137 10.53 -25.93 0.03
C ASP A 137 10.86 -27.24 0.79
N ALA A 138 9.99 -28.24 0.67
CA ALA A 138 10.19 -29.56 1.28
C ALA A 138 11.47 -30.29 0.83
N LYS A 139 12.08 -29.85 -0.25
CA LYS A 139 13.36 -30.38 -0.80
C LYS A 139 14.55 -29.51 -0.45
N GLY A 140 14.38 -28.49 0.40
CA GLY A 140 15.43 -27.56 0.79
C GLY A 140 15.79 -26.53 -0.29
N LYS A 141 15.01 -26.42 -1.39
CA LYS A 141 15.25 -25.43 -2.42
C LYS A 141 14.60 -24.11 -2.02
N MET A 142 15.31 -23.01 -2.21
CA MET A 142 14.82 -21.68 -1.92
C MET A 142 13.69 -21.31 -2.87
N VAL A 143 12.57 -20.88 -2.30
CA VAL A 143 11.38 -20.36 -2.96
C VAL A 143 11.08 -18.99 -2.37
N LEU A 144 10.73 -18.04 -3.21
CA LEU A 144 10.22 -16.76 -2.79
C LEU A 144 8.70 -16.81 -2.85
N ALA A 145 8.06 -16.43 -1.80
CA ALA A 145 6.62 -16.34 -1.76
C ALA A 145 6.18 -15.02 -1.14
N GLY A 146 5.07 -14.50 -1.61
CA GLY A 146 4.60 -13.22 -1.12
C GLY A 146 3.23 -12.84 -1.60
N ILE A 147 2.89 -11.59 -1.34
CA ILE A 147 1.67 -10.94 -1.79
C ILE A 147 2.01 -9.76 -2.70
N MET A 148 1.13 -9.52 -3.65
CA MET A 148 1.10 -8.33 -4.49
C MET A 148 -0.23 -7.63 -4.26
N GLN A 149 -0.20 -6.34 -3.98
CA GLN A 149 -1.38 -5.52 -3.74
C GLN A 149 -1.38 -4.31 -4.67
N ASN A 150 -2.53 -3.99 -5.28
CA ASN A 150 -2.70 -2.72 -5.99
C ASN A 150 -2.83 -1.59 -4.96
N ILE A 151 -1.93 -0.61 -5.01
CA ILE A 151 -1.88 0.53 -4.11
C ILE A 151 -2.10 1.87 -4.83
N GLN A 152 -2.62 1.86 -6.06
CA GLN A 152 -2.83 3.08 -6.85
C GLN A 152 -3.69 4.09 -6.07
N GLU A 153 -4.81 3.64 -5.52
CA GLU A 153 -5.71 4.50 -4.74
C GLU A 153 -5.02 5.11 -3.50
N LEU A 154 -4.12 4.36 -2.85
CA LEU A 154 -3.34 4.86 -1.73
C LEU A 154 -2.37 5.96 -2.18
N VAL A 155 -1.65 5.72 -3.27
CA VAL A 155 -0.70 6.70 -3.84
C VAL A 155 -1.42 7.97 -4.28
N ASP A 156 -2.59 7.84 -4.93
CA ASP A 156 -3.40 8.99 -5.35
C ASP A 156 -3.85 9.83 -4.15
N ARG A 157 -4.29 9.18 -3.07
CA ARG A 157 -4.65 9.86 -1.82
C ARG A 157 -3.46 10.54 -1.15
N GLU A 158 -2.30 9.88 -1.09
CA GLU A 158 -1.06 10.46 -0.57
C GLU A 158 -0.69 11.73 -1.35
N GLN A 159 -0.77 11.70 -2.70
CA GLN A 159 -0.50 12.86 -3.55
C GLN A 159 -1.50 13.99 -3.32
N GLN A 160 -2.79 13.69 -3.20
CA GLN A 160 -3.82 14.70 -2.91
C GLN A 160 -3.58 15.37 -1.56
N LEU A 161 -3.20 14.62 -0.53
CA LEU A 161 -2.89 15.18 0.79
C LEU A 161 -1.66 16.09 0.75
N ILE A 162 -0.61 15.70 0.03
CA ILE A 162 0.60 16.53 -0.15
C ILE A 162 0.24 17.84 -0.84
N LEU A 163 -0.57 17.78 -1.92
CA LEU A 163 -0.99 18.96 -2.66
C LEU A 163 -1.86 19.88 -1.80
N ALA A 164 -2.82 19.32 -1.07
CA ALA A 164 -3.68 20.08 -0.16
C ALA A 164 -2.85 20.79 0.93
N LYS A 165 -1.86 20.10 1.50
CA LYS A 165 -0.94 20.68 2.50
C LYS A 165 -0.14 21.84 1.89
N GLN A 166 0.42 21.69 0.72
CA GLN A 166 1.16 22.75 0.04
C GLN A 166 0.29 23.97 -0.27
N MET A 167 -0.98 23.74 -0.66
CA MET A 167 -1.93 24.83 -0.88
C MET A 167 -2.28 25.56 0.40
N ALA A 168 -2.49 24.85 1.51
CA ALA A 168 -2.73 25.45 2.83
C ALA A 168 -1.55 26.30 3.29
N GLU A 169 -0.33 25.79 3.20
CA GLU A 169 0.90 26.53 3.57
C GLU A 169 1.07 27.82 2.74
N LYS A 170 0.81 27.74 1.42
CA LYS A 170 0.85 28.94 0.56
C LYS A 170 -0.24 29.96 0.92
N ALA A 171 -1.43 29.50 1.30
CA ALA A 171 -2.52 30.38 1.74
C ALA A 171 -2.17 31.08 3.05
N GLU A 172 -1.61 30.39 4.02
CA GLU A 172 -1.14 30.95 5.29
C GLU A 172 -0.05 32.01 5.08
N LEU A 173 0.94 31.72 4.25
CA LEU A 173 1.99 32.66 3.90
C LEU A 173 1.42 33.93 3.25
N LYS A 174 0.47 33.77 2.31
CA LYS A 174 -0.20 34.90 1.64
C LYS A 174 -0.98 35.73 2.66
N GLN A 175 -1.70 35.09 3.58
CA GLN A 175 -2.47 35.80 4.60
C GLN A 175 -1.57 36.56 5.57
N SER A 176 -0.48 35.95 6.02
CA SER A 176 0.53 36.59 6.86
C SER A 176 1.14 37.82 6.17
N PHE A 177 1.51 37.67 4.89
CA PHE A 177 2.03 38.75 4.07
C PHE A 177 1.05 39.92 3.97
N LEU A 178 -0.23 39.66 3.66
CA LEU A 178 -1.26 40.70 3.58
C LEU A 178 -1.50 41.37 4.91
N ASN A 179 -1.49 40.64 6.02
CA ASN A 179 -1.61 41.22 7.35
C ASN A 179 -0.43 42.15 7.67
N ASN A 180 0.79 41.72 7.39
CA ASN A 180 1.99 42.54 7.64
C ASN A 180 1.96 43.82 6.79
N ILE A 181 1.66 43.72 5.48
CA ILE A 181 1.54 44.89 4.60
C ILE A 181 0.43 45.85 5.10
N SER A 182 -0.71 45.30 5.51
CA SER A 182 -1.80 46.11 6.03
C SER A 182 -1.39 46.90 7.28
N HIS A 183 -0.58 46.31 8.16
CA HIS A 183 -0.01 47.00 9.32
C HIS A 183 1.03 48.06 8.93
N GLU A 184 1.91 47.71 8.00
CA GLU A 184 2.96 48.63 7.51
C GLU A 184 2.40 49.83 6.73
N ILE A 185 1.30 49.67 6.03
CA ILE A 185 0.61 50.77 5.35
C ILE A 185 -0.22 51.61 6.33
N ARG A 186 -0.89 50.99 7.30
CA ARG A 186 -1.74 51.73 8.27
C ARG A 186 -0.94 52.74 9.11
N THR A 187 0.26 52.37 9.51
CA THR A 187 1.11 53.25 10.37
C THR A 187 1.44 54.59 9.70
N PRO A 188 2.02 54.65 8.47
CA PRO A 188 2.29 55.92 7.80
C PRO A 188 1.01 56.64 7.40
N LEU A 189 -0.06 55.91 7.03
CA LEU A 189 -1.34 56.51 6.70
C LEU A 189 -1.97 57.23 7.90
N ASN A 190 -1.96 56.64 9.09
CA ASN A 190 -2.44 57.26 10.31
C ASN A 190 -1.57 58.48 10.68
N ALA A 191 -0.26 58.44 10.44
CA ALA A 191 0.60 59.60 10.64
C ALA A 191 0.22 60.76 9.68
N ILE A 192 -0.01 60.46 8.39
CA ILE A 192 -0.43 61.49 7.43
C ILE A 192 -1.75 62.07 7.82
N VAL A 193 -2.76 61.25 8.17
CA VAL A 193 -4.08 61.73 8.63
C VAL A 193 -3.91 62.55 9.91
N GLY A 194 -3.10 62.14 10.86
CA GLY A 194 -2.81 62.87 12.08
C GLY A 194 -2.22 64.23 11.80
N PHE A 195 -1.20 64.33 10.96
CA PHE A 195 -0.59 65.59 10.55
C PHE A 195 -1.56 66.49 9.78
N THR A 196 -2.37 65.94 8.89
CA THR A 196 -3.38 66.71 8.13
C THR A 196 -4.43 67.28 9.08
N ASN A 197 -4.91 66.53 10.09
CA ASN A 197 -5.85 67.04 11.09
C ASN A 197 -5.27 68.12 11.96
N LEU A 198 -3.97 68.04 12.32
CA LEU A 198 -3.25 69.12 13.05
C LEU A 198 -3.19 70.40 12.24
N LEU A 199 -2.80 70.31 10.95
CA LEU A 199 -2.73 71.47 10.07
C LEU A 199 -4.09 72.16 9.86
N ILE A 200 -5.14 71.37 9.69
CA ILE A 200 -6.52 71.90 9.57
C ILE A 200 -6.99 72.52 10.87
N GLY A 201 -6.62 71.90 12.01
CA GLY A 201 -6.94 72.43 13.34
C GLY A 201 -6.24 73.76 13.64
N GLU A 202 -4.96 73.90 13.28
CA GLU A 202 -4.19 75.15 13.41
C GLU A 202 -4.75 76.23 12.49
N THR A 203 -5.09 75.90 11.23
CA THR A 203 -5.68 76.88 10.29
C THR A 203 -7.10 77.33 10.73
N GLY A 204 -7.83 76.44 11.43
CA GLY A 204 -9.14 76.75 11.96
C GLY A 204 -9.15 77.65 13.20
N ASN A 205 -8.01 77.77 13.92
CA ASN A 205 -7.86 78.61 15.06
C ASN A 205 -7.40 80.06 14.74
N GLU A 206 -6.88 80.29 13.54
CA GLU A 206 -6.49 81.63 13.05
C GLU A 206 -7.65 82.44 12.43
N ILE A 207 -8.78 81.79 12.15
CA ILE A 207 -9.99 82.48 11.67
C ILE A 207 -10.74 83.01 12.89
N GLY A 208 -10.57 84.29 13.17
CA GLY A 208 -11.22 84.98 14.28
C GLY A 208 -12.74 84.89 14.18
N PRO A 209 -13.45 85.06 15.31
CA PRO A 209 -14.91 84.95 15.36
C PRO A 209 -15.68 85.96 14.44
N GLU A 210 -15.01 86.99 13.95
CA GLU A 210 -15.60 87.98 13.01
C GLU A 210 -15.60 87.50 11.55
N GLU A 211 -14.64 86.69 11.12
CA GLU A 211 -14.59 86.15 9.76
C GLU A 211 -15.56 84.98 9.52
N LYS A 212 -16.03 84.33 10.56
CA LYS A 212 -17.06 83.27 10.46
C LYS A 212 -18.46 83.81 10.18
N ALA A 213 -18.72 85.09 10.42
CA ALA A 213 -20.06 85.70 10.20
C ALA A 213 -20.25 86.05 8.71
N ASP A 214 -19.18 86.25 7.92
CA ASP A 214 -19.32 86.63 6.51
C ASP A 214 -19.31 85.40 5.55
N MET A 215 -19.21 84.17 6.06
CA MET A 215 -19.24 82.92 5.30
C MET A 215 -20.51 82.10 5.45
N LEU A 216 -21.54 82.66 6.04
CA LEU A 216 -22.89 82.14 6.06
C LEU A 216 -23.81 83.10 5.25
#